data_5c46d843ea825a958fe5a3a64cd1f080
#
_entry.id   5c46d843ea825a958fe5a3a64cd1f080
#
_cell.length_a   1.000
_cell.length_b   1.000
_cell.length_c   1.000
_cell.angle_alpha   90.00
_cell.angle_beta   90.00
_cell.angle_gamma   90.00
#
_symmetry.space_group_name_H-M   'P 1'
#
loop_
_entity.id
_entity.type
_entity.pdbx_description
1 polymer ?
#
loop_
_entity_poly.entity_id
_entity_poly.type
_entity_poly.pdbx_seq_one_letter_code
_entity_poly.pdbx_strand_id
1 'polypeptide(L)'
;MSILIDKSTRLLVQGITGRDGHFHAVKMKEYGTNVVGGTSPGKGGSTVDGLPVFNTMYEAVEKTQANASILFVPASYAADAIMEAADAGIKLIICISEGIPTLDVIKAYRFTQLKGAMLIGPNCPGLISPEKSLAGILPGNVFKKGNVGVISRSGTLTYEIVYHLTANGMGQSTAIGMGGDPVVGPVSYTHLRA
;
A
#
# COMPACT_ATOMS: atom_id res chain seq x y z
N MET A 1 4.85 1.68 -18.76
CA MET A 1 3.49 1.84 -18.20
C MET A 1 3.55 1.45 -16.73
N SER A 2 2.68 1.96 -15.86
CA SER A 2 2.61 1.59 -14.43
C SER A 2 1.18 1.15 -14.14
N ILE A 3 1.01 0.23 -13.19
CA ILE A 3 -0.30 -0.24 -12.74
C ILE A 3 -0.49 0.25 -11.31
N LEU A 4 -1.58 0.95 -11.03
CA LEU A 4 -2.05 1.47 -9.75
C LEU A 4 -1.20 2.59 -9.12
N ILE A 5 0.14 2.55 -9.16
CA ILE A 5 0.99 3.59 -8.57
C ILE A 5 2.04 4.10 -9.55
N ASP A 6 2.33 5.39 -9.47
CA ASP A 6 3.37 6.08 -10.24
C ASP A 6 3.87 7.33 -9.49
N LYS A 7 4.54 8.24 -10.21
CA LYS A 7 5.05 9.50 -9.62
C LYS A 7 3.96 10.47 -9.17
N SER A 8 2.72 10.32 -9.64
CA SER A 8 1.58 11.15 -9.23
C SER A 8 0.92 10.64 -7.95
N THR A 9 1.28 9.44 -7.50
CA THR A 9 0.74 8.84 -6.27
C THR A 9 1.17 9.66 -5.05
N ARG A 10 0.20 10.15 -4.28
CA ARG A 10 0.37 10.87 -3.02
C ARG A 10 -0.04 9.93 -1.89
N LEU A 11 0.96 9.38 -1.20
CA LEU A 11 0.78 8.28 -0.25
C LEU A 11 0.68 8.77 1.19
N LEU A 12 -0.35 8.37 1.91
CA LEU A 12 -0.47 8.49 3.37
C LEU A 12 -0.13 7.16 4.06
N VAL A 13 0.53 7.25 5.22
CA VAL A 13 0.88 6.08 6.04
C VAL A 13 0.04 6.08 7.31
N GLN A 14 -0.87 5.11 7.44
CA GLN A 14 -1.64 4.91 8.67
C GLN A 14 -0.80 4.13 9.68
N GLY A 15 -0.77 4.59 10.93
CA GLY A 15 0.13 4.05 11.94
C GLY A 15 1.57 4.56 11.81
N ILE A 16 1.78 5.73 11.21
CA ILE A 16 3.11 6.30 10.91
C ILE A 16 4.01 6.47 12.13
N THR A 17 3.46 6.65 13.32
CA THR A 17 4.25 6.79 14.56
C THR A 17 4.61 5.46 15.21
N GLY A 18 4.09 4.34 14.70
CA GLY A 18 4.49 2.99 15.10
C GLY A 18 5.85 2.62 14.50
N ARG A 19 6.53 1.64 15.11
CA ARG A 19 7.86 1.20 14.68
C ARG A 19 7.91 0.88 13.19
N ASP A 20 7.02 0.03 12.72
CA ASP A 20 7.02 -0.46 11.33
C ASP A 20 6.49 0.61 10.37
N GLY A 21 5.45 1.36 10.77
CA GLY A 21 4.93 2.49 9.99
C GLY A 21 5.96 3.57 9.76
N HIS A 22 6.70 3.95 10.81
CA HIS A 22 7.81 4.91 10.72
C HIS A 22 8.92 4.39 9.81
N PHE A 23 9.44 3.19 10.07
CA PHE A 23 10.54 2.60 9.31
C PHE A 23 10.23 2.54 7.81
N HIS A 24 9.05 2.03 7.45
CA HIS A 24 8.67 1.89 6.04
C HIS A 24 8.28 3.23 5.40
N ALA A 25 7.76 4.20 6.15
CA ALA A 25 7.52 5.56 5.62
C ALA A 25 8.84 6.19 5.15
N VAL A 26 9.91 6.09 5.96
CA VAL A 26 11.24 6.57 5.60
C VAL A 26 11.78 5.82 4.38
N LYS A 27 11.68 4.49 4.37
CA LYS A 27 12.16 3.67 3.23
C LYS A 27 11.42 3.97 1.92
N MET A 28 10.12 4.17 1.96
CA MET A 28 9.34 4.58 0.78
C MET A 28 9.74 5.97 0.29
N LYS A 29 9.98 6.93 1.22
CA LYS A 29 10.47 8.27 0.89
C LYS A 29 11.88 8.23 0.29
N GLU A 30 12.80 7.44 0.86
CA GLU A 30 14.16 7.22 0.31
C GLU A 30 14.12 6.60 -1.10
N TYR A 31 13.14 5.75 -1.38
CA TYR A 31 12.93 5.17 -2.71
C TYR A 31 12.45 6.20 -3.74
N GLY A 32 11.95 7.35 -3.30
CA GLY A 32 11.40 8.40 -4.16
C GLY A 32 9.87 8.41 -4.24
N THR A 33 9.18 7.66 -3.38
CA THR A 33 7.72 7.74 -3.26
C THR A 33 7.33 9.08 -2.64
N ASN A 34 6.30 9.71 -3.21
CA ASN A 34 5.74 10.93 -2.65
C ASN A 34 4.86 10.62 -1.43
N VAL A 35 5.52 10.35 -0.28
CA VAL A 35 4.85 10.20 1.01
C VAL A 35 4.51 11.59 1.52
N VAL A 36 3.23 11.90 1.67
CA VAL A 36 2.74 13.25 2.00
C VAL A 36 2.40 13.44 3.50
N GLY A 37 2.47 12.39 4.29
CA GLY A 37 2.19 12.39 5.72
C GLY A 37 1.65 11.06 6.20
N GLY A 38 1.05 11.04 7.38
CA GLY A 38 0.41 9.85 7.91
C GLY A 38 -0.56 10.14 9.03
N THR A 39 -1.23 9.09 9.50
CA THR A 39 -2.18 9.19 10.61
C THR A 39 -1.75 8.37 11.80
N SER A 40 -2.00 8.92 12.98
CA SER A 40 -1.95 8.22 14.26
C SER A 40 -2.89 8.93 15.24
N PRO A 41 -4.01 8.32 15.63
CA PRO A 41 -4.98 8.92 16.54
C PRO A 41 -4.33 9.42 17.84
N GLY A 42 -4.66 10.64 18.25
CA GLY A 42 -4.10 11.29 19.44
C GLY A 42 -2.69 11.88 19.26
N LYS A 43 -2.08 11.78 18.07
CA LYS A 43 -0.74 12.32 17.77
C LYS A 43 -0.75 13.37 16.64
N GLY A 44 -1.93 13.84 16.25
CA GLY A 44 -2.08 14.90 15.26
C GLY A 44 -1.33 16.17 15.64
N GLY A 45 -0.75 16.86 14.67
CA GLY A 45 0.09 18.04 14.86
C GLY A 45 1.57 17.75 15.14
N SER A 46 1.94 16.47 15.37
CA SER A 46 3.35 16.07 15.43
C SER A 46 3.93 15.82 14.03
N THR A 47 5.23 15.53 13.96
CA THR A 47 5.91 15.16 12.71
C THR A 47 6.75 13.90 12.91
N VAL A 48 6.91 13.12 11.83
CA VAL A 48 7.80 11.95 11.74
C VAL A 48 8.71 12.16 10.55
N ASP A 49 10.00 12.38 10.77
CA ASP A 49 11.00 12.69 9.72
C ASP A 49 10.56 13.79 8.74
N GLY A 50 9.93 14.85 9.28
CA GLY A 50 9.40 15.97 8.52
C GLY A 50 8.06 15.70 7.83
N LEU A 51 7.49 14.51 8.00
CA LEU A 51 6.15 14.17 7.50
C LEU A 51 5.10 14.58 8.55
N PRO A 52 4.04 15.32 8.18
CA PRO A 52 2.98 15.70 9.10
C PRO A 52 2.17 14.48 9.55
N VAL A 53 1.78 14.49 10.82
CA VAL A 53 0.92 13.46 11.41
C VAL A 53 -0.45 14.07 11.71
N PHE A 54 -1.49 13.36 11.31
CA PHE A 54 -2.90 13.75 11.49
C PHE A 54 -3.62 12.77 12.41
N ASN A 55 -4.74 13.19 13.00
CA ASN A 55 -5.55 12.31 13.84
C ASN A 55 -6.46 11.39 13.02
N THR A 56 -6.94 11.85 11.88
CA THR A 56 -7.90 11.13 11.03
C THR A 56 -7.48 11.14 9.57
N MET A 57 -8.01 10.18 8.79
CA MET A 57 -7.83 10.17 7.34
C MET A 57 -8.54 11.34 6.66
N TYR A 58 -9.67 11.81 7.18
CA TYR A 58 -10.39 12.98 6.64
C TYR A 58 -9.51 14.23 6.65
N GLU A 59 -8.93 14.55 7.82
CA GLU A 59 -8.02 15.68 7.97
C GLU A 59 -6.79 15.54 7.07
N ALA A 60 -6.22 14.33 7.02
CA ALA A 60 -5.03 14.05 6.22
C ALA A 60 -5.31 14.23 4.73
N VAL A 61 -6.42 13.71 4.21
CA VAL A 61 -6.78 13.82 2.79
C VAL A 61 -7.09 15.26 2.42
N GLU A 62 -7.85 15.99 3.26
CA GLU A 62 -8.16 17.41 3.03
C GLU A 62 -6.88 18.25 2.87
N LYS A 63 -5.92 18.08 3.79
CA LYS A 63 -4.68 18.88 3.80
C LYS A 63 -3.65 18.43 2.78
N THR A 64 -3.61 17.14 2.42
CA THR A 64 -2.54 16.61 1.57
C THR A 64 -3.01 16.25 0.17
N GLN A 65 -4.31 16.17 -0.10
CA GLN A 65 -4.88 15.70 -1.37
C GLN A 65 -4.34 14.31 -1.75
N ALA A 66 -4.17 13.45 -0.75
CA ALA A 66 -3.67 12.09 -0.94
C ALA A 66 -4.69 11.24 -1.73
N ASN A 67 -4.18 10.34 -2.58
CA ASN A 67 -4.98 9.43 -3.39
C ASN A 67 -4.71 7.95 -3.09
N ALA A 68 -3.70 7.68 -2.28
CA ALA A 68 -3.35 6.33 -1.83
C ALA A 68 -3.03 6.32 -0.33
N SER A 69 -3.30 5.18 0.32
CA SER A 69 -2.97 4.95 1.72
C SER A 69 -2.39 3.56 1.92
N ILE A 70 -1.41 3.46 2.83
CA ILE A 70 -0.84 2.20 3.29
C ILE A 70 -1.00 2.06 4.81
N LEU A 71 -1.36 0.85 5.28
CA LEU A 71 -1.67 0.58 6.67
C LEU A 71 -0.61 -0.28 7.35
N PHE A 72 -0.09 0.23 8.48
CA PHE A 72 0.77 -0.46 9.43
C PHE A 72 0.13 -0.41 10.83
N VAL A 73 -1.14 -0.77 10.91
CA VAL A 73 -1.91 -0.77 12.16
C VAL A 73 -2.13 -2.20 12.65
N PRO A 74 -2.31 -2.43 13.97
CA PRO A 74 -2.64 -3.76 14.47
C PRO A 74 -3.92 -4.33 13.84
N ALA A 75 -3.99 -5.66 13.70
CA ALA A 75 -5.09 -6.36 13.04
C ALA A 75 -6.48 -5.97 13.56
N SER A 76 -6.60 -5.74 14.89
CA SER A 76 -7.86 -5.35 15.54
C SER A 76 -8.42 -3.99 15.09
N TYR A 77 -7.58 -3.13 14.50
CA TYR A 77 -7.98 -1.80 14.04
C TYR A 77 -7.94 -1.67 12.50
N ALA A 78 -7.44 -2.70 11.82
CA ALA A 78 -7.17 -2.60 10.38
C ALA A 78 -8.43 -2.46 9.54
N ALA A 79 -9.51 -3.17 9.89
CA ALA A 79 -10.78 -3.06 9.17
C ALA A 79 -11.37 -1.65 9.25
N ASP A 80 -11.38 -1.05 10.43
CA ASP A 80 -11.85 0.32 10.64
C ASP A 80 -10.97 1.33 9.88
N ALA A 81 -9.65 1.14 9.93
CA ALA A 81 -8.69 1.98 9.23
C ALA A 81 -8.84 1.91 7.68
N ILE A 82 -9.17 0.73 7.14
CA ILE A 82 -9.50 0.55 5.71
C ILE A 82 -10.79 1.31 5.38
N MET A 83 -11.83 1.17 6.19
CA MET A 83 -13.12 1.83 5.95
C MET A 83 -13.00 3.34 6.08
N GLU A 84 -12.28 3.86 7.08
CA GLU A 84 -12.01 5.29 7.23
C GLU A 84 -11.29 5.87 6.00
N ALA A 85 -10.25 5.18 5.51
CA ALA A 85 -9.53 5.62 4.32
C ALA A 85 -10.44 5.68 3.07
N ALA A 86 -11.28 4.65 2.88
CA ALA A 86 -12.22 4.61 1.76
C ALA A 86 -13.28 5.73 1.87
N ASP A 87 -13.78 5.98 3.06
CA ASP A 87 -14.77 7.03 3.32
C ASP A 87 -14.19 8.44 3.16
N ALA A 88 -12.93 8.63 3.53
CA ALA A 88 -12.18 9.86 3.31
C ALA A 88 -11.83 10.12 1.83
N GLY A 89 -12.18 9.21 0.91
CA GLY A 89 -12.01 9.39 -0.54
C GLY A 89 -10.73 8.80 -1.14
N ILE A 90 -9.94 8.06 -0.37
CA ILE A 90 -8.77 7.34 -0.89
C ILE A 90 -9.20 6.30 -1.92
N LYS A 91 -8.51 6.26 -3.07
CA LYS A 91 -8.84 5.36 -4.17
C LYS A 91 -8.03 4.06 -4.16
N LEU A 92 -6.84 4.07 -3.57
CA LEU A 92 -5.99 2.89 -3.43
C LEU A 92 -5.59 2.71 -1.98
N ILE A 93 -5.96 1.59 -1.38
CA ILE A 93 -5.70 1.24 0.02
C ILE A 93 -4.84 -0.02 0.05
N ILE A 94 -3.68 0.03 0.70
CA ILE A 94 -2.75 -1.09 0.81
C ILE A 94 -2.70 -1.53 2.28
N CYS A 95 -3.12 -2.76 2.57
CA CYS A 95 -3.15 -3.29 3.92
C CYS A 95 -2.04 -4.33 4.12
N ILE A 96 -0.98 -3.93 4.86
CA ILE A 96 0.14 -4.81 5.21
C ILE A 96 -0.24 -5.75 6.34
N SER A 97 -1.09 -5.28 7.26
CA SER A 97 -1.49 -6.03 8.47
C SER A 97 -2.00 -7.43 8.13
N GLU A 98 -1.56 -8.40 8.92
CA GLU A 98 -2.00 -9.80 8.88
C GLU A 98 -2.84 -10.15 10.10
N GLY A 99 -3.58 -11.27 10.06
CA GLY A 99 -4.36 -11.77 11.19
C GLY A 99 -5.67 -11.00 11.46
N ILE A 100 -6.15 -10.26 10.48
CA ILE A 100 -7.47 -9.60 10.58
C ILE A 100 -8.56 -10.66 10.51
N PRO A 101 -9.57 -10.66 11.40
CA PRO A 101 -10.68 -11.60 11.33
C PRO A 101 -11.36 -11.57 9.95
N THR A 102 -11.58 -12.74 9.35
CA THR A 102 -12.11 -12.85 7.98
C THR A 102 -13.41 -12.09 7.76
N LEU A 103 -14.32 -12.12 8.74
CA LEU A 103 -15.58 -11.38 8.64
C LEU A 103 -15.38 -9.87 8.59
N ASP A 104 -14.38 -9.35 9.30
CA ASP A 104 -14.07 -7.92 9.28
C ASP A 104 -13.40 -7.51 7.96
N VAL A 105 -12.55 -8.38 7.40
CA VAL A 105 -12.03 -8.19 6.04
C VAL A 105 -13.15 -8.15 5.00
N ILE A 106 -14.13 -9.05 5.08
CA ILE A 106 -15.29 -9.07 4.16
C ILE A 106 -16.08 -7.76 4.25
N LYS A 107 -16.34 -7.26 5.46
CA LYS A 107 -17.05 -5.99 5.68
C LYS A 107 -16.27 -4.82 5.09
N ALA A 108 -14.98 -4.72 5.43
CA ALA A 108 -14.11 -3.66 4.92
C ALA A 108 -13.98 -3.70 3.40
N TYR A 109 -13.81 -4.88 2.80
CA TYR A 109 -13.74 -5.05 1.34
C TYR A 109 -15.02 -4.60 0.64
N ARG A 110 -16.18 -5.02 1.13
CA ARG A 110 -17.47 -4.55 0.58
C ARG A 110 -17.63 -3.04 0.69
N PHE A 111 -17.21 -2.47 1.81
CA PHE A 111 -17.26 -1.03 2.02
C PHE A 111 -16.35 -0.29 1.04
N THR A 112 -15.12 -0.77 0.80
CA THR A 112 -14.23 -0.16 -0.20
C THR A 112 -14.84 -0.19 -1.60
N GLN A 113 -15.49 -1.29 -1.98
CA GLN A 113 -16.20 -1.37 -3.26
C GLN A 113 -17.31 -0.34 -3.39
N LEU A 114 -18.14 -0.16 -2.34
CA LEU A 114 -19.21 0.85 -2.30
C LEU A 114 -18.67 2.28 -2.46
N LYS A 115 -17.47 2.56 -1.94
CA LYS A 115 -16.80 3.86 -2.04
C LYS A 115 -15.97 4.02 -3.31
N GLY A 116 -15.93 3.02 -4.18
CA GLY A 116 -15.13 3.03 -5.41
C GLY A 116 -13.63 3.07 -5.14
N ALA A 117 -13.20 2.49 -4.02
CA ALA A 117 -11.80 2.32 -3.65
C ALA A 117 -11.34 0.88 -3.92
N MET A 118 -10.06 0.71 -4.25
CA MET A 118 -9.42 -0.59 -4.42
C MET A 118 -8.59 -0.92 -3.18
N LEU A 119 -8.80 -2.13 -2.64
CA LEU A 119 -8.01 -2.67 -1.53
C LEU A 119 -6.98 -3.66 -2.06
N ILE A 120 -5.70 -3.49 -1.76
CA ILE A 120 -4.63 -4.47 -1.94
C ILE A 120 -4.31 -5.08 -0.57
N GLY A 121 -4.27 -6.38 -0.48
CA GLY A 121 -4.18 -7.10 0.80
C GLY A 121 -5.55 -7.53 1.34
N PRO A 122 -5.63 -7.85 2.61
CA PRO A 122 -4.60 -7.79 3.66
C PRO A 122 -3.47 -8.81 3.53
N ASN A 123 -2.54 -8.79 4.50
CA ASN A 123 -1.38 -9.68 4.54
C ASN A 123 -0.58 -9.67 3.22
N CYS A 124 -0.20 -8.49 2.78
CA CYS A 124 0.47 -8.29 1.50
C CYS A 124 1.80 -7.52 1.69
N PRO A 125 2.77 -7.70 0.79
CA PRO A 125 4.01 -6.92 0.82
C PRO A 125 3.86 -5.54 0.16
N GLY A 126 2.69 -5.22 -0.39
CA GLY A 126 2.45 -4.00 -1.14
C GLY A 126 2.77 -4.10 -2.63
N LEU A 127 3.07 -2.97 -3.24
CA LEU A 127 3.35 -2.89 -4.68
C LEU A 127 4.46 -1.88 -4.99
N ILE A 128 5.09 -2.08 -6.14
CA ILE A 128 6.18 -1.24 -6.63
C ILE A 128 6.08 -1.04 -8.14
N SER A 129 6.23 0.20 -8.60
CA SER A 129 6.52 0.55 -9.99
C SER A 129 7.96 1.07 -10.02
N PRO A 130 8.93 0.27 -10.53
CA PRO A 130 10.35 0.60 -10.45
C PRO A 130 10.68 1.99 -11.00
N GLU A 131 11.56 2.72 -10.31
CA GLU A 131 11.98 4.11 -10.57
C GLU A 131 10.85 5.16 -10.45
N LYS A 132 9.68 4.77 -9.95
CA LYS A 132 8.54 5.67 -9.84
C LYS A 132 7.96 5.77 -8.43
N SER A 133 7.54 4.63 -7.87
CA SER A 133 6.88 4.61 -6.57
C SER A 133 6.94 3.22 -5.95
N LEU A 134 7.13 3.17 -4.66
CA LEU A 134 7.03 2.00 -3.79
C LEU A 134 5.97 2.29 -2.73
N ALA A 135 4.96 1.45 -2.63
CA ALA A 135 3.97 1.48 -1.55
C ALA A 135 3.92 0.10 -0.89
N GLY A 136 4.79 -0.14 0.08
CA GLY A 136 4.93 -1.45 0.71
C GLY A 136 6.25 -1.66 1.42
N ILE A 137 6.51 -2.95 1.70
CA ILE A 137 7.71 -3.44 2.39
C ILE A 137 8.69 -4.14 1.43
N LEU A 138 8.43 -4.05 0.13
CA LEU A 138 9.23 -4.67 -0.93
C LEU A 138 10.66 -4.09 -0.95
N PRO A 139 11.72 -4.91 -1.06
CA PRO A 139 13.10 -4.42 -1.16
C PRO A 139 13.35 -3.81 -2.55
N GLY A 140 13.23 -2.49 -2.66
CA GLY A 140 13.28 -1.77 -3.94
C GLY A 140 14.53 -2.02 -4.80
N ASN A 141 15.63 -2.46 -4.20
CA ASN A 141 16.90 -2.72 -4.87
C ASN A 141 16.92 -3.94 -5.79
N VAL A 142 15.99 -4.90 -5.61
CA VAL A 142 15.90 -6.10 -6.47
C VAL A 142 15.04 -5.87 -7.73
N PHE A 143 14.33 -4.74 -7.78
CA PHE A 143 13.44 -4.40 -8.88
C PHE A 143 14.12 -3.47 -9.87
N LYS A 144 14.00 -3.76 -11.16
CA LYS A 144 14.47 -2.89 -12.25
C LYS A 144 13.33 -2.54 -13.20
N LYS A 145 13.37 -1.34 -13.73
CA LYS A 145 12.41 -0.88 -14.72
C LYS A 145 12.44 -1.74 -15.98
N GLY A 146 11.27 -2.12 -16.46
CA GLY A 146 11.07 -2.89 -17.68
C GLY A 146 9.60 -3.02 -18.04
N ASN A 147 9.26 -4.10 -18.74
CA ASN A 147 7.93 -4.28 -19.35
C ASN A 147 7.11 -5.41 -18.72
N VAL A 148 7.70 -6.19 -17.80
CA VAL A 148 7.00 -7.35 -17.22
C VAL A 148 6.14 -6.90 -16.04
N GLY A 149 4.84 -7.21 -16.07
CA GLY A 149 3.96 -7.10 -14.91
C GLY A 149 4.05 -8.36 -14.05
N VAL A 150 4.27 -8.22 -12.74
CA VAL A 150 4.28 -9.35 -11.80
C VAL A 150 3.14 -9.17 -10.81
N ILE A 151 2.26 -10.14 -10.72
CA ILE A 151 1.13 -10.17 -9.78
C ILE A 151 1.17 -11.51 -9.06
N SER A 152 1.26 -11.48 -7.73
CA SER A 152 1.42 -12.69 -6.94
C SER A 152 0.68 -12.61 -5.61
N ARG A 153 0.14 -13.74 -5.15
CA ARG A 153 -0.38 -13.88 -3.79
C ARG A 153 0.72 -14.23 -2.79
N SER A 154 1.86 -14.75 -3.25
CA SER A 154 2.98 -15.14 -2.40
C SER A 154 3.99 -14.00 -2.31
N GLY A 155 4.30 -13.54 -1.10
CA GLY A 155 5.36 -12.56 -0.86
C GLY A 155 6.73 -13.11 -1.29
N THR A 156 7.11 -14.28 -0.79
CA THR A 156 8.42 -14.89 -1.03
C THR A 156 8.65 -15.21 -2.51
N LEU A 157 7.67 -15.86 -3.16
CA LEU A 157 7.78 -16.22 -4.57
C LEU A 157 7.85 -14.98 -5.48
N THR A 158 7.26 -13.87 -5.07
CA THR A 158 7.37 -12.60 -5.79
C THR A 158 8.83 -12.15 -5.90
N TYR A 159 9.60 -12.23 -4.82
CA TYR A 159 11.03 -11.85 -4.83
C TYR A 159 11.85 -12.75 -5.70
N GLU A 160 11.62 -14.05 -5.65
CA GLU A 160 12.33 -15.06 -6.45
C GLU A 160 12.11 -14.82 -7.95
N ILE A 161 10.86 -14.69 -8.36
CA ILE A 161 10.49 -14.42 -9.77
C ILE A 161 11.13 -13.11 -10.25
N VAL A 162 11.02 -12.04 -9.46
CA VAL A 162 11.57 -10.72 -9.82
C VAL A 162 13.09 -10.77 -9.91
N TYR A 163 13.76 -11.46 -8.99
CA TYR A 163 15.20 -11.64 -9.03
C TYR A 163 15.64 -12.31 -10.34
N HIS A 164 15.00 -13.42 -10.71
CA HIS A 164 15.31 -14.13 -11.96
C HIS A 164 15.00 -13.30 -13.21
N LEU A 165 13.86 -12.59 -13.24
CA LEU A 165 13.56 -11.67 -14.33
C LEU A 165 14.66 -10.60 -14.48
N THR A 166 15.04 -9.98 -13.38
CA THR A 166 16.06 -8.93 -13.36
C THR A 166 17.44 -9.47 -13.77
N ALA A 167 17.83 -10.65 -13.29
CA ALA A 167 19.09 -11.31 -13.65
C ALA A 167 19.18 -11.65 -15.15
N ASN A 168 18.03 -11.94 -15.78
CA ASN A 168 17.92 -12.21 -17.22
C ASN A 168 17.67 -10.94 -18.07
N GLY A 169 17.87 -9.74 -17.51
CA GLY A 169 17.71 -8.48 -18.25
C GLY A 169 16.26 -8.05 -18.46
N MET A 170 15.29 -8.76 -17.90
CA MET A 170 13.86 -8.41 -17.95
C MET A 170 13.49 -7.62 -16.70
N GLY A 171 13.18 -6.33 -16.86
CA GLY A 171 12.72 -5.49 -15.77
C GLY A 171 11.20 -5.49 -15.64
N GLN A 172 10.70 -4.91 -14.55
CA GLN A 172 9.29 -4.88 -14.24
C GLN A 172 8.65 -3.50 -14.55
N SER A 173 7.45 -3.51 -15.09
CA SER A 173 6.60 -2.32 -15.17
C SER A 173 5.96 -2.02 -13.82
N THR A 174 5.49 -3.06 -13.16
CA THR A 174 4.91 -3.05 -11.81
C THR A 174 4.99 -4.46 -11.22
N ALA A 175 5.22 -4.56 -9.91
CA ALA A 175 5.03 -5.80 -9.17
C ALA A 175 4.03 -5.55 -8.03
N ILE A 176 3.06 -6.46 -7.90
CA ILE A 176 1.96 -6.36 -6.93
C ILE A 176 1.91 -7.64 -6.12
N GLY A 177 2.09 -7.52 -4.80
CA GLY A 177 1.77 -8.57 -3.85
C GLY A 177 0.34 -8.39 -3.37
N MET A 178 -0.53 -9.34 -3.70
CA MET A 178 -1.97 -9.22 -3.38
C MET A 178 -2.34 -9.68 -1.97
N GLY A 179 -1.48 -10.46 -1.35
CA GLY A 179 -1.73 -11.00 -0.02
C GLY A 179 -2.08 -12.48 0.03
N GLY A 180 -1.80 -13.08 1.20
CA GLY A 180 -1.97 -14.51 1.46
C GLY A 180 -3.31 -14.90 2.07
N ASP A 181 -4.08 -13.96 2.60
CA ASP A 181 -5.31 -14.22 3.34
C ASP A 181 -6.42 -14.85 2.47
N PRO A 182 -7.39 -15.56 3.07
CA PRO A 182 -8.51 -16.16 2.34
C PRO A 182 -9.32 -15.14 1.54
N VAL A 183 -9.49 -13.95 2.08
CA VAL A 183 -10.16 -12.81 1.43
C VAL A 183 -9.13 -11.73 1.20
N VAL A 184 -8.90 -11.43 -0.07
CA VAL A 184 -8.03 -10.34 -0.53
C VAL A 184 -8.81 -9.43 -1.48
N GLY A 185 -8.36 -8.19 -1.65
CA GLY A 185 -9.04 -7.19 -2.45
C GLY A 185 -9.22 -7.62 -3.92
N PRO A 186 -8.26 -7.40 -4.83
CA PRO A 186 -8.42 -7.76 -6.23
C PRO A 186 -8.04 -9.22 -6.49
N VAL A 187 -8.64 -9.81 -7.51
CA VAL A 187 -8.16 -11.06 -8.11
C VAL A 187 -7.47 -10.75 -9.43
N SER A 188 -6.28 -11.35 -9.61
CA SER A 188 -5.35 -11.02 -10.70
C SER A 188 -5.96 -11.03 -12.09
N TYR A 189 -6.81 -11.99 -12.39
CA TYR A 189 -7.39 -12.18 -13.73
C TYR A 189 -8.66 -11.37 -13.98
N THR A 190 -9.28 -10.76 -12.99
CA THR A 190 -10.51 -9.97 -13.16
C THR A 190 -10.34 -8.47 -12.93
N HIS A 191 -9.43 -8.07 -12.04
CA HIS A 191 -9.31 -6.68 -11.62
C HIS A 191 -8.01 -5.99 -12.07
N LEU A 192 -6.98 -6.76 -12.40
CA LEU A 192 -5.65 -6.26 -12.72
C LEU A 192 -5.25 -6.54 -14.18
N ARG A 193 -6.20 -6.42 -15.10
CA ARG A 193 -5.89 -6.47 -16.53
C ARG A 193 -5.04 -5.25 -16.91
N ALA A 194 -3.89 -5.52 -17.50
CA ALA A 194 -3.03 -4.52 -18.13
C ALA A 194 -3.61 -4.07 -19.46
#